data_afab4303b2bebf1dae045842606a4152
#
_entry.id   afab4303b2bebf1dae045842606a4152
#
_cell.length_a   1.000
_cell.length_b   1.000
_cell.length_c   1.000
_cell.angle_alpha   90.00
_cell.angle_beta   90.00
_cell.angle_gamma   90.00
#
_symmetry.space_group_name_H-M   'P 1'
#
loop_
_entity.id
_entity.type
_entity.pdbx_description
1 polymer ?
#
loop_
_entity_poly.entity_id
_entity_poly.type
_entity_poly.pdbx_seq_one_letter_code
_entity_poly.pdbx_strand_id
1 'polypeptide(L)'
;DWTGEFVREHTRQKLAFGSVSLLPPYATHRETAVLCLNPVHAKPFVDFYYAFHEKYESFCKGIGSFSAVSEDKPVIHCTLSVVRITELQDALELVFQNDVFTQAEVTALEIYTYPMRLIKRFDLTRA
;
A
#
# COMPACT_ATOMS: atom_id res chain seq x y z
N ASP A 1 -17.70 -8.67 -11.86
CA ASP A 1 -16.43 -8.04 -11.44
C ASP A 1 -16.58 -7.49 -10.01
N TRP A 2 -16.18 -8.31 -9.02
CA TRP A 2 -16.36 -8.01 -7.61
C TRP A 2 -15.63 -6.72 -7.15
N THR A 3 -14.48 -6.37 -7.75
CA THR A 3 -13.80 -5.10 -7.45
C THR A 3 -14.68 -3.91 -7.85
N GLY A 4 -15.33 -4.00 -8.99
CA GLY A 4 -16.28 -2.98 -9.43
C GLY A 4 -17.51 -2.88 -8.51
N GLU A 5 -17.95 -3.98 -7.94
CA GLU A 5 -19.02 -3.99 -6.92
C GLU A 5 -18.54 -3.37 -5.62
N PHE A 6 -17.36 -3.78 -5.16
CA PHE A 6 -16.75 -3.23 -3.95
C PHE A 6 -16.60 -1.70 -3.99
N VAL A 7 -16.08 -1.14 -5.08
CA VAL A 7 -15.88 0.31 -5.18
C VAL A 7 -17.19 1.10 -5.26
N ARG A 8 -18.28 0.50 -5.73
CA ARG A 8 -19.60 1.14 -5.71
C ARG A 8 -20.20 1.26 -4.30
N GLU A 9 -19.80 0.37 -3.40
CA GLU A 9 -20.24 0.36 -2.01
C GLU A 9 -19.36 1.22 -1.09
N HIS A 10 -18.25 1.73 -1.60
CA HIS A 10 -17.27 2.47 -0.81
C HIS A 10 -16.96 3.84 -1.41
N THR A 11 -16.78 4.81 -0.53
CA THR A 11 -16.36 6.16 -0.90
C THR A 11 -14.85 6.31 -0.78
N ARG A 12 -14.33 7.40 -1.30
CA ARG A 12 -12.93 7.79 -1.14
C ARG A 12 -12.54 7.83 0.33
N GLN A 13 -11.35 7.38 0.63
CA GLN A 13 -10.84 7.30 2.00
C GLN A 13 -9.77 8.35 2.23
N LYS A 14 -9.96 9.17 3.26
CA LYS A 14 -8.94 10.11 3.72
C LYS A 14 -7.92 9.39 4.58
N LEU A 15 -6.67 9.71 4.41
CA LEU A 15 -5.57 9.22 5.22
C LEU A 15 -4.54 10.33 5.47
N ALA A 16 -3.69 10.13 6.47
CA ALA A 16 -2.53 10.97 6.70
C ALA A 16 -1.31 10.06 6.85
N PHE A 17 -0.19 10.44 6.26
CA PHE A 17 1.07 9.73 6.49
C PHE A 17 1.71 10.22 7.78
N GLY A 18 2.06 9.31 8.68
CA GLY A 18 2.54 9.63 10.03
C GLY A 18 3.89 9.04 10.38
N SER A 19 4.43 8.13 9.56
CA SER A 19 5.73 7.51 9.85
C SER A 19 6.41 6.98 8.58
N VAL A 20 7.70 6.70 8.73
CA VAL A 20 8.54 6.01 7.73
C VAL A 20 8.88 4.64 8.25
N SER A 21 8.91 3.65 7.40
CA SER A 21 9.38 2.31 7.71
C SER A 21 10.26 1.73 6.63
N LEU A 22 10.99 0.69 7.01
CA LEU A 22 11.79 -0.12 6.12
C LEU A 22 11.23 -1.53 6.14
N LEU A 23 10.88 -2.05 4.98
CA LEU A 23 10.56 -3.46 4.83
C LEU A 23 11.83 -4.25 4.49
N PRO A 24 11.88 -5.52 4.89
CA PRO A 24 13.02 -6.40 4.59
C PRO A 24 13.31 -6.45 3.09
N PRO A 25 14.57 -6.66 2.71
CA PRO A 25 14.93 -6.84 1.32
C PRO A 25 14.29 -8.10 0.75
N TYR A 26 14.08 -8.10 -0.57
CA TYR A 26 13.78 -9.33 -1.27
C TYR A 26 14.94 -10.32 -1.13
N ALA A 27 14.63 -11.62 -1.12
CA ALA A 27 15.63 -12.68 -0.92
C ALA A 27 16.80 -12.63 -1.91
N THR A 28 16.57 -12.06 -3.10
CA THR A 28 17.54 -11.93 -4.20
C THR A 28 18.36 -10.62 -4.18
N HIS A 29 17.99 -9.65 -3.32
CA HIS A 29 18.60 -8.31 -3.28
C HIS A 29 18.82 -7.85 -1.85
N ARG A 30 19.60 -8.64 -1.09
CA ARG A 30 19.83 -8.43 0.34
C ARG A 30 20.53 -7.12 0.71
N GLU A 31 21.15 -6.46 -0.25
CA GLU A 31 21.81 -5.16 -0.11
C GLU A 31 20.84 -3.97 -0.16
N THR A 32 19.55 -4.23 -0.36
CA THR A 32 18.51 -3.22 -0.48
C THR A 32 17.52 -3.27 0.68
N ALA A 33 16.79 -2.19 0.87
CA ALA A 33 15.62 -2.12 1.73
C ALA A 33 14.48 -1.43 0.98
N VAL A 34 13.25 -1.75 1.32
CA VAL A 34 12.07 -1.07 0.76
C VAL A 34 11.68 0.06 1.70
N LEU A 35 11.85 1.30 1.23
CA LEU A 35 11.51 2.50 1.97
C LEU A 35 10.03 2.84 1.77
N CYS A 36 9.30 2.99 2.86
CA CYS A 36 7.86 3.18 2.84
C CYS A 36 7.40 4.35 3.72
N LEU A 37 6.29 4.96 3.32
CA LEU A 37 5.45 5.76 4.21
C LEU A 37 4.33 4.90 4.78
N ASN A 38 3.99 5.13 6.05
CA ASN A 38 2.90 4.45 6.71
C ASN A 38 1.77 5.44 7.02
N PRO A 39 0.54 5.13 6.63
CA PRO A 39 -0.60 5.93 7.04
C PRO A 39 -0.86 5.80 8.55
N VAL A 40 -1.38 6.86 9.14
CA VAL A 40 -1.96 6.80 10.47
C VAL A 40 -3.15 5.83 10.42
N HIS A 41 -3.25 4.95 11.41
CA HIS A 41 -4.30 3.93 11.48
C HIS A 41 -5.64 4.55 11.90
N ALA A 42 -6.22 5.37 11.04
CA ALA A 42 -7.59 5.84 11.20
C ALA A 42 -8.56 4.69 10.93
N LYS A 43 -9.52 4.47 11.84
CA LYS A 43 -10.43 3.32 11.76
C LYS A 43 -11.15 3.19 10.40
N PRO A 44 -11.71 4.24 9.79
CA PRO A 44 -12.41 4.09 8.51
C PRO A 44 -11.49 3.59 7.39
N PHE A 45 -10.26 4.05 7.35
CA PHE A 45 -9.29 3.60 6.35
C PHE A 45 -8.83 2.15 6.59
N VAL A 46 -8.59 1.80 7.84
CA VAL A 46 -8.21 0.43 8.24
C VAL A 46 -9.33 -0.55 7.91
N ASP A 47 -10.57 -0.21 8.25
CA ASP A 47 -11.73 -1.03 7.95
C ASP A 47 -11.92 -1.23 6.43
N PHE A 48 -11.75 -0.17 5.64
CA PHE A 48 -11.79 -0.23 4.18
C PHE A 48 -10.70 -1.16 3.63
N TYR A 49 -9.47 -1.02 4.12
CA TYR A 49 -8.34 -1.84 3.70
C TYR A 49 -8.59 -3.33 3.98
N TYR A 50 -9.02 -3.65 5.20
CA TYR A 50 -9.29 -5.05 5.57
C TYR A 50 -10.51 -5.62 4.85
N ALA A 51 -11.56 -4.84 4.66
CA ALA A 51 -12.74 -5.29 3.91
C ALA A 51 -12.39 -5.68 2.47
N PHE A 52 -11.52 -4.90 1.82
CA PHE A 52 -11.02 -5.23 0.49
C PHE A 52 -10.18 -6.51 0.50
N HIS A 53 -9.22 -6.62 1.41
CA HIS A 53 -8.32 -7.77 1.48
C HIS A 53 -9.01 -9.06 1.87
N GLU A 54 -9.95 -9.03 2.78
CA GLU A 54 -10.77 -10.18 3.16
C GLU A 54 -11.54 -10.73 1.95
N LYS A 55 -12.13 -9.84 1.17
CA LYS A 55 -12.81 -10.21 -0.07
C LYS A 55 -11.83 -10.76 -1.11
N TYR A 56 -10.68 -10.10 -1.26
CA TYR A 56 -9.63 -10.48 -2.20
C TYR A 56 -9.05 -11.87 -1.91
N GLU A 57 -8.82 -12.22 -0.67
CA GLU A 57 -8.28 -13.54 -0.28
C GLU A 57 -9.14 -14.69 -0.78
N SER A 58 -10.45 -14.52 -0.81
CA SER A 58 -11.36 -15.55 -1.33
C SER A 58 -11.06 -15.92 -2.79
N PHE A 59 -10.40 -15.05 -3.54
CA PHE A 59 -10.02 -15.24 -4.94
C PHE A 59 -8.56 -15.60 -5.15
N CYS A 60 -7.67 -15.19 -4.25
CA CYS A 60 -6.22 -15.36 -4.41
C CYS A 60 -5.71 -16.78 -4.18
N LYS A 61 -6.31 -17.53 -3.28
CA LYS A 61 -5.96 -18.92 -2.95
C LYS A 61 -4.44 -19.23 -2.93
N GLY A 62 -3.66 -18.34 -2.28
CA GLY A 62 -2.22 -18.50 -2.16
C GLY A 62 -1.40 -17.99 -3.36
N ILE A 63 -2.02 -17.41 -4.36
CA ILE A 63 -1.31 -16.72 -5.44
C ILE A 63 -1.13 -15.26 -4.99
N GLY A 64 0.11 -14.82 -4.81
CA GLY A 64 0.41 -13.45 -4.41
C GLY A 64 0.47 -13.25 -2.90
N SER A 65 1.48 -13.82 -2.29
CA SER A 65 1.78 -13.67 -0.84
C SER A 65 1.92 -12.22 -0.36
N PHE A 66 2.08 -11.27 -1.26
CA PHE A 66 2.18 -9.84 -0.95
C PHE A 66 0.85 -9.18 -0.60
N SER A 67 -0.27 -9.80 -0.96
CA SER A 67 -1.59 -9.21 -0.80
C SER A 67 -2.48 -10.02 0.15
N ALA A 68 -2.05 -11.21 0.52
CA ALA A 68 -2.82 -12.05 1.43
C ALA A 68 -2.78 -11.45 2.84
N VAL A 69 -3.94 -11.32 3.46
CA VAL A 69 -4.05 -11.07 4.89
C VAL A 69 -3.63 -12.36 5.57
N SER A 70 -2.37 -12.46 5.98
CA SER A 70 -1.89 -13.57 6.80
C SER A 70 -2.29 -13.35 8.25
N GLU A 71 -2.16 -14.38 9.08
CA GLU A 71 -2.32 -14.25 10.53
C GLU A 71 -1.46 -13.13 11.12
N ASP A 72 -0.34 -12.83 10.47
CA ASP A 72 0.61 -11.78 10.84
C ASP A 72 0.24 -10.39 10.30
N LYS A 73 -0.96 -10.14 9.93
CA LYS A 73 -1.52 -8.84 9.46
C LYS A 73 -0.58 -8.03 8.56
N PRO A 74 -0.91 -7.76 7.32
CA PRO A 74 -0.06 -7.00 6.42
C PRO A 74 0.21 -5.59 6.96
N VAL A 75 1.43 -5.11 6.77
CA VAL A 75 1.77 -3.71 7.05
C VAL A 75 1.18 -2.84 5.97
N ILE A 76 0.22 -1.99 6.33
CA ILE A 76 -0.33 -1.00 5.40
C ILE A 76 0.76 0.04 5.13
N HIS A 77 1.17 0.17 3.88
CA HIS A 77 2.28 1.05 3.51
C HIS A 77 2.13 1.59 2.09
N CYS A 78 2.81 2.70 1.86
CA CYS A 78 3.03 3.26 0.54
C CYS A 78 4.53 3.15 0.22
N THR A 79 4.90 2.32 -0.73
CA THR A 79 6.29 2.19 -1.14
C THR A 79 6.76 3.45 -1.85
N LEU A 80 7.84 4.05 -1.33
CA LEU A 80 8.51 5.17 -1.97
C LEU A 80 9.58 4.72 -2.95
N SER A 81 10.45 3.80 -2.50
CA SER A 81 11.56 3.31 -3.31
C SER A 81 12.16 2.04 -2.73
N VAL A 82 12.91 1.35 -3.57
CA VAL A 82 13.87 0.33 -3.14
C VAL A 82 15.25 1.00 -3.14
N VAL A 83 15.89 1.04 -1.99
CA VAL A 83 17.16 1.76 -1.78
C VAL A 83 18.26 0.79 -1.35
N ARG A 84 19.50 1.09 -1.73
CA ARG A 84 20.65 0.37 -1.16
C ARG A 84 20.83 0.76 0.30
N ILE A 85 21.18 -0.19 1.14
CA ILE A 85 21.41 0.05 2.57
C ILE A 85 22.50 1.11 2.78
N THR A 86 23.51 1.17 1.89
CA THR A 86 24.57 2.17 1.93
C THR A 86 24.11 3.58 1.57
N GLU A 87 22.95 3.74 0.94
CA GLU A 87 22.35 5.02 0.53
C GLU A 87 21.15 5.41 1.41
N LEU A 88 20.90 4.63 2.47
CA LEU A 88 19.70 4.79 3.29
C LEU A 88 19.64 6.14 4.00
N GLN A 89 20.77 6.63 4.50
CA GLN A 89 20.82 7.94 5.16
C GLN A 89 20.39 9.06 4.20
N ASP A 90 20.95 9.10 3.00
CA ASP A 90 20.61 10.10 1.99
C ASP A 90 19.14 10.03 1.59
N ALA A 91 18.61 8.82 1.45
CA ALA A 91 17.21 8.61 1.12
C ALA A 91 16.27 9.11 2.24
N LEU A 92 16.62 8.86 3.51
CA LEU A 92 15.87 9.37 4.66
C LEU A 92 15.95 10.89 4.76
N GLU A 93 17.11 11.48 4.51
CA GLU A 93 17.26 12.94 4.48
C GLU A 93 16.33 13.58 3.44
N LEU A 94 16.23 12.99 2.24
CA LEU A 94 15.29 13.45 1.21
C LEU A 94 13.83 13.37 1.67
N VAL A 95 13.45 12.28 2.32
CA VAL A 95 12.10 12.13 2.87
C VAL A 95 11.77 13.24 3.87
N PHE A 96 12.67 13.51 4.82
CA PHE A 96 12.45 14.53 5.86
C PHE A 96 12.60 15.96 5.37
N GLN A 97 13.29 16.19 4.25
CA GLN A 97 13.38 17.52 3.61
C GLN A 97 12.13 17.88 2.80
N ASN A 98 11.30 16.90 2.47
CA ASN A 98 10.07 17.09 1.70
C ASN A 98 8.86 16.97 2.61
N ASP A 99 7.77 17.65 2.25
CA ASP A 99 6.52 17.60 3.01
C ASP A 99 5.71 16.35 2.62
N VAL A 100 6.17 15.18 3.10
CA VAL A 100 5.54 13.88 2.82
C VAL A 100 4.56 13.44 3.91
N PHE A 101 4.65 14.02 5.12
CA PHE A 101 3.76 13.73 6.24
C PHE A 101 2.50 14.59 6.17
N THR A 102 1.74 14.39 5.11
CA THR A 102 0.57 15.19 4.78
C THR A 102 -0.69 14.34 4.70
N GLN A 103 -1.81 15.00 4.50
CA GLN A 103 -3.05 14.35 4.18
C GLN A 103 -3.08 13.92 2.71
N ALA A 104 -3.67 12.76 2.47
CA ALA A 104 -3.89 12.20 1.15
C ALA A 104 -5.30 11.59 1.06
N GLU A 105 -5.69 11.19 -0.12
CA GLU A 105 -6.97 10.55 -0.37
C GLU A 105 -6.77 9.33 -1.27
N VAL A 106 -7.30 8.19 -0.87
CA VAL A 106 -7.43 7.03 -1.75
C VAL A 106 -8.61 7.28 -2.67
N THR A 107 -8.34 7.46 -3.93
CA THR A 107 -9.36 7.81 -4.94
C THR A 107 -9.75 6.65 -5.84
N ALA A 108 -8.95 5.60 -5.88
CA ALA A 108 -9.16 4.45 -6.74
C ALA A 108 -8.47 3.20 -6.21
N LEU A 109 -8.93 2.05 -6.70
CA LEU A 109 -8.23 0.78 -6.64
C LEU A 109 -7.71 0.44 -8.04
N GLU A 110 -6.49 -0.05 -8.12
CA GLU A 110 -5.86 -0.39 -9.38
C GLU A 110 -5.33 -1.82 -9.36
N ILE A 111 -5.50 -2.53 -10.46
CA ILE A 111 -4.99 -3.87 -10.66
C ILE A 111 -3.84 -3.82 -11.65
N TYR A 112 -2.72 -4.41 -11.27
CA TYR A 112 -1.52 -4.49 -12.08
C TYR A 112 -1.11 -5.92 -12.32
N THR A 113 -0.47 -6.16 -13.49
CA THR A 113 0.37 -7.36 -13.67
C THR A 113 1.76 -7.10 -13.09
N TYR A 114 2.46 -8.18 -12.74
CA TYR A 114 3.89 -8.08 -12.51
C TYR A 114 4.62 -7.94 -13.88
N PRO A 115 5.62 -7.04 -14.07
CA PRO A 115 6.21 -6.19 -13.03
C PRO A 115 5.49 -4.87 -12.71
N MET A 116 4.59 -4.30 -13.43
CA MET A 116 3.84 -3.07 -13.09
C MET A 116 3.07 -2.52 -14.30
N ARG A 117 2.40 -3.38 -15.00
CA ARG A 117 1.50 -2.95 -16.07
C ARG A 117 0.08 -2.81 -15.54
N LEU A 118 -0.49 -1.63 -15.60
CA LEU A 118 -1.88 -1.39 -15.23
C LEU A 118 -2.83 -2.22 -16.13
N ILE A 119 -3.65 -3.05 -15.48
CA ILE A 119 -4.74 -3.78 -16.13
C ILE A 119 -6.02 -2.97 -16.10
N LYS A 120 -6.40 -2.49 -14.90
CA LYS A 120 -7.66 -1.78 -14.70
C LYS A 120 -7.62 -0.89 -13.47
N ARG A 121 -8.29 0.25 -13.59
CA ARG A 121 -8.54 1.20 -12.52
C ARG A 121 -10.04 1.25 -12.21
N PHE A 122 -10.37 1.32 -10.93
CA PHE A 122 -11.72 1.46 -10.40
C PHE A 122 -11.77 2.68 -9.51
N ASP A 123 -12.43 3.73 -9.96
CA ASP A 123 -12.55 4.96 -9.19
C ASP A 123 -13.59 4.82 -8.06
N LEU A 124 -13.21 5.26 -6.86
CA LEU A 124 -14.09 5.36 -5.72
C LEU A 124 -15.00 6.58 -5.86
N THR A 125 -16.24 6.46 -5.40
CA THR A 125 -17.19 7.57 -5.41
C THR A 125 -16.76 8.65 -4.41
N ARG A 126 -17.08 9.91 -4.73
CA ARG A 126 -16.90 11.00 -3.77
C ARG A 126 -17.90 10.83 -2.63
N ALA A 127 -17.45 11.16 -1.45
CA ALA A 127 -18.33 11.20 -0.29
C ALA A 127 -19.33 12.35 -0.39
#